data_fe5b2a987d9c77dbf016928c1945f813
#
_entry.id   fe5b2a987d9c77dbf016928c1945f813
#
_cell.length_a   1.000
_cell.length_b   1.000
_cell.length_c   1.000
_cell.angle_alpha   90.00
_cell.angle_beta   90.00
_cell.angle_gamma   90.00
#
_symmetry.space_group_name_H-M   'P 1'
#
loop_
_entity.id
_entity.type
_entity.pdbx_description
1 polymer ?
#
loop_
_entity_poly.entity_id
_entity_poly.type
_entity_poly.pdbx_seq_one_letter_code
_entity_poly.pdbx_strand_id
1 'polypeptide(L)'
;RSIMNHLDRQSQEYRALKRYWKLIQQDSRKLNDKRFYRPTFRAHLTNKEILEKLLSYSQELREHYELYQLLLFHFQEKNSDHFFDLIEETSSSVHPIFQTVFRTFLKDKDKIINALELPYSNAKLEATNNLIKVIKRNAFGFRNFENFKKRILMAVNIKKEKTKLVLSRI
;
A
#
# COMPACT_ATOMS: atom_id res chain seq x y z
N ARG A 1 -17.17 2.43 -3.11
CA ARG A 1 -18.00 3.49 -3.77
C ARG A 1 -19.22 2.89 -4.46
N SER A 2 -19.10 1.75 -5.17
CA SER A 2 -20.22 1.09 -5.84
C SER A 2 -21.43 0.93 -4.89
N ILE A 3 -21.20 0.29 -3.76
CA ILE A 3 -22.24 0.05 -2.73
C ILE A 3 -22.89 1.36 -2.24
N MET A 4 -22.10 2.42 -2.04
CA MET A 4 -22.60 3.72 -1.57
C MET A 4 -23.54 4.39 -2.59
N ASN A 5 -23.41 4.07 -3.89
CA ASN A 5 -24.29 4.65 -4.92
C ASN A 5 -25.73 4.14 -4.84
N HIS A 6 -25.94 2.98 -4.19
CA HIS A 6 -27.25 2.37 -4.01
C HIS A 6 -27.90 2.70 -2.65
N LEU A 7 -27.18 3.42 -1.77
CA LEU A 7 -27.66 3.80 -0.45
C LEU A 7 -28.23 5.23 -0.45
N ASP A 8 -29.27 5.45 0.32
CA ASP A 8 -29.74 6.80 0.59
C ASP A 8 -28.64 7.60 1.32
N ARG A 9 -28.35 8.81 0.80
CA ARG A 9 -27.32 9.70 1.36
C ARG A 9 -27.61 10.16 2.80
N GLN A 10 -28.87 10.13 3.23
CA GLN A 10 -29.27 10.46 4.59
C GLN A 10 -29.24 9.26 5.53
N SER A 11 -29.08 8.05 5.01
CA SER A 11 -29.04 6.84 5.81
C SER A 11 -27.83 6.79 6.75
N GLN A 12 -27.94 6.02 7.81
CA GLN A 12 -26.83 5.77 8.74
C GLN A 12 -25.71 4.99 8.04
N GLU A 13 -26.07 4.03 7.21
CA GLU A 13 -25.16 3.17 6.42
C GLU A 13 -24.26 4.01 5.50
N TYR A 14 -24.86 4.92 4.73
CA TYR A 14 -24.10 5.82 3.86
C TYR A 14 -23.11 6.68 4.64
N ARG A 15 -23.59 7.31 5.74
CA ARG A 15 -22.74 8.16 6.60
C ARG A 15 -21.61 7.35 7.26
N ALA A 16 -21.90 6.13 7.68
CA ALA A 16 -20.92 5.24 8.28
C ALA A 16 -19.84 4.83 7.27
N LEU A 17 -20.23 4.35 6.09
CA LEU A 17 -19.30 4.01 5.01
C LEU A 17 -18.45 5.22 4.59
N LYS A 18 -19.08 6.39 4.41
CA LYS A 18 -18.36 7.62 4.03
C LYS A 18 -17.32 8.04 5.06
N ARG A 19 -17.59 7.83 6.35
CA ARG A 19 -16.71 8.25 7.46
C ARG A 19 -15.62 7.23 7.74
N TYR A 20 -15.95 5.94 7.71
CA TYR A 20 -15.08 4.87 8.23
C TYR A 20 -14.53 3.91 7.17
N TRP A 21 -14.70 4.20 5.88
CA TRP A 21 -14.21 3.35 4.78
C TRP A 21 -12.72 2.97 4.88
N LYS A 22 -11.88 3.81 5.51
CA LYS A 22 -10.47 3.52 5.71
C LYS A 22 -10.21 2.30 6.59
N LEU A 23 -11.16 1.92 7.46
CA LEU A 23 -11.03 0.72 8.28
C LEU A 23 -11.07 -0.55 7.42
N ILE A 24 -11.82 -0.53 6.31
CA ILE A 24 -11.90 -1.65 5.35
C ILE A 24 -10.55 -1.89 4.68
N GLN A 25 -9.71 -0.87 4.53
CA GLN A 25 -8.40 -0.98 3.90
C GLN A 25 -7.28 -1.34 4.88
N GLN A 26 -7.55 -1.32 6.18
CA GLN A 26 -6.55 -1.65 7.18
C GLN A 26 -6.41 -3.16 7.34
N ASP A 27 -5.21 -3.61 7.70
CA ASP A 27 -4.98 -4.96 8.18
C ASP A 27 -5.81 -5.19 9.45
N SER A 28 -6.69 -6.19 9.42
CA SER A 28 -7.60 -6.52 10.53
C SER A 28 -6.87 -6.78 11.85
N ARG A 29 -5.64 -7.31 11.78
CA ARG A 29 -4.77 -7.60 12.93
C ARG A 29 -4.24 -6.33 13.62
N LYS A 30 -4.22 -5.18 12.91
CA LYS A 30 -3.70 -3.89 13.40
C LYS A 30 -4.81 -2.92 13.83
N LEU A 31 -6.06 -3.36 13.84
CA LEU A 31 -7.18 -2.52 14.27
C LEU A 31 -7.13 -2.25 15.78
N ASN A 32 -7.38 -0.99 16.16
CA ASN A 32 -7.37 -0.57 17.55
C ASN A 32 -8.61 -1.11 18.29
N ASP A 33 -8.38 -1.73 19.44
CA ASP A 33 -9.42 -2.31 20.33
C ASP A 33 -9.96 -1.30 21.35
N LYS A 34 -9.47 -0.04 21.38
CA LYS A 34 -9.97 0.98 22.30
C LYS A 34 -11.37 1.45 21.88
N ARG A 35 -12.25 1.55 22.86
CA ARG A 35 -13.62 2.06 22.66
C ARG A 35 -13.66 3.57 22.73
N PHE A 36 -14.29 4.18 21.74
CA PHE A 36 -14.55 5.62 21.71
C PHE A 36 -16.01 5.88 21.35
N TYR A 37 -16.58 6.96 21.84
CA TYR A 37 -17.91 7.38 21.42
C TYR A 37 -17.92 7.72 19.93
N ARG A 38 -18.84 7.10 19.21
CA ARG A 38 -19.00 7.25 17.76
C ARG A 38 -20.35 7.92 17.44
N PRO A 39 -20.38 9.23 17.16
CA PRO A 39 -21.64 9.95 16.93
C PRO A 39 -22.51 9.34 15.83
N THR A 40 -21.89 8.79 14.77
CA THR A 40 -22.61 8.11 13.68
C THR A 40 -23.46 6.94 14.16
N PHE A 41 -23.02 6.23 15.19
CA PHE A 41 -23.70 5.06 15.76
C PHE A 41 -24.35 5.35 17.12
N ARG A 42 -24.13 6.54 17.68
CA ARG A 42 -24.55 6.94 19.04
C ARG A 42 -24.15 5.91 20.11
N ALA A 43 -22.96 5.32 19.96
CA ALA A 43 -22.46 4.26 20.83
C ALA A 43 -20.95 4.33 21.00
N HIS A 44 -20.44 3.72 22.07
CA HIS A 44 -19.00 3.49 22.26
C HIS A 44 -18.58 2.21 21.53
N LEU A 45 -17.77 2.33 20.50
CA LEU A 45 -17.37 1.22 19.63
C LEU A 45 -15.85 1.21 19.43
N THR A 46 -15.30 -0.01 19.33
CA THR A 46 -13.95 -0.26 18.82
C THR A 46 -13.92 -0.15 17.30
N ASN A 47 -12.73 -0.09 16.72
CA ASN A 47 -12.60 -0.10 15.26
C ASN A 47 -13.05 -1.44 14.64
N LYS A 48 -12.88 -2.57 15.36
CA LYS A 48 -13.40 -3.88 14.93
C LYS A 48 -14.93 -3.92 14.89
N GLU A 49 -15.58 -3.43 15.94
CA GLU A 49 -17.06 -3.37 16.00
C GLU A 49 -17.63 -2.45 14.90
N ILE A 50 -16.94 -1.35 14.59
CA ILE A 50 -17.33 -0.49 13.46
C ILE A 50 -17.19 -1.23 12.14
N LEU A 51 -16.05 -1.89 11.92
CA LEU A 51 -15.80 -2.67 10.71
C LEU A 51 -16.86 -3.75 10.51
N GLU A 52 -17.20 -4.54 11.54
CA GLU A 52 -18.24 -5.54 11.45
C GLU A 52 -19.61 -4.93 11.05
N LYS A 53 -19.95 -3.76 11.61
CA LYS A 53 -21.16 -3.03 11.20
C LYS A 53 -21.10 -2.60 9.72
N LEU A 54 -19.95 -2.14 9.23
CA LEU A 54 -19.81 -1.77 7.81
C LEU A 54 -19.96 -3.00 6.89
N LEU A 55 -19.38 -4.12 7.29
CA LEU A 55 -19.44 -5.37 6.51
C LEU A 55 -20.84 -6.00 6.54
N SER A 56 -21.62 -5.74 7.57
CA SER A 56 -23.02 -6.22 7.63
C SER A 56 -23.96 -5.53 6.67
N TYR A 57 -23.58 -4.39 6.07
CA TYR A 57 -24.42 -3.67 5.11
C TYR A 57 -24.49 -4.31 3.73
N SER A 58 -23.54 -5.17 3.38
CA SER A 58 -23.51 -5.85 2.10
C SER A 58 -22.68 -7.13 2.19
N GLN A 59 -23.30 -8.25 1.78
CA GLN A 59 -22.60 -9.53 1.70
C GLN A 59 -21.46 -9.48 0.68
N GLU A 60 -21.68 -8.82 -0.46
CA GLU A 60 -20.64 -8.59 -1.46
C GLU A 60 -19.41 -7.84 -0.88
N LEU A 61 -19.67 -6.83 -0.04
CA LEU A 61 -18.57 -6.09 0.63
C LEU A 61 -17.79 -6.99 1.58
N ARG A 62 -18.47 -7.87 2.32
CA ARG A 62 -17.84 -8.83 3.24
C ARG A 62 -16.93 -9.80 2.49
N GLU A 63 -17.44 -10.42 1.43
CA GLU A 63 -16.68 -11.37 0.61
C GLU A 63 -15.42 -10.74 0.00
N HIS A 64 -15.55 -9.53 -0.57
CA HIS A 64 -14.41 -8.81 -1.11
C HIS A 64 -13.42 -8.34 -0.04
N TYR A 65 -13.90 -8.02 1.16
CA TYR A 65 -13.05 -7.69 2.30
C TYR A 65 -12.24 -8.91 2.75
N GLU A 66 -12.87 -10.07 2.88
CA GLU A 66 -12.20 -11.31 3.28
C GLU A 66 -11.12 -11.71 2.27
N LEU A 67 -11.44 -11.65 0.98
CA LEU A 67 -10.48 -11.86 -0.10
C LEU A 67 -9.30 -10.88 -0.02
N TYR A 68 -9.59 -9.59 0.20
CA TYR A 68 -8.55 -8.58 0.35
C TYR A 68 -7.63 -8.87 1.55
N GLN A 69 -8.18 -9.28 2.70
CA GLN A 69 -7.39 -9.62 3.88
C GLN A 69 -6.48 -10.84 3.66
N LEU A 70 -6.97 -11.87 2.93
CA LEU A 70 -6.17 -13.03 2.54
C LEU A 70 -5.02 -12.63 1.60
N LEU A 71 -5.30 -11.86 0.57
CA LEU A 71 -4.27 -11.33 -0.34
C LEU A 71 -3.23 -10.49 0.41
N LEU A 72 -3.69 -9.63 1.32
CA LEU A 72 -2.81 -8.80 2.15
C LEU A 72 -1.93 -9.67 3.05
N PHE A 73 -2.48 -10.73 3.63
CA PHE A 73 -1.74 -11.68 4.46
C PHE A 73 -0.62 -12.35 3.66
N HIS A 74 -0.93 -12.98 2.52
CA HIS A 74 0.08 -13.65 1.69
C HIS A 74 1.13 -12.68 1.17
N PHE A 75 0.73 -11.46 0.81
CA PHE A 75 1.67 -10.42 0.41
C PHE A 75 2.64 -10.03 1.53
N GLN A 76 2.16 -9.89 2.77
CA GLN A 76 2.99 -9.53 3.92
C GLN A 76 3.92 -10.66 4.36
N GLU A 77 3.45 -11.92 4.27
CA GLU A 77 4.26 -13.11 4.53
C GLU A 77 5.23 -13.44 3.38
N LYS A 78 5.23 -12.62 2.31
CA LYS A 78 6.05 -12.82 1.10
C LYS A 78 5.82 -14.18 0.43
N ASN A 79 4.63 -14.73 0.58
CA ASN A 79 4.25 -15.99 -0.04
C ASN A 79 3.66 -15.74 -1.42
N SER A 80 4.54 -15.67 -2.42
CA SER A 80 4.18 -15.36 -3.81
C SER A 80 3.27 -16.42 -4.42
N ASP A 81 3.51 -17.69 -4.13
CA ASP A 81 2.73 -18.79 -4.71
C ASP A 81 1.27 -18.72 -4.26
N HIS A 82 1.01 -18.73 -2.96
CA HIS A 82 -0.37 -18.65 -2.45
C HIS A 82 -1.05 -17.32 -2.82
N PHE A 83 -0.29 -16.22 -2.95
CA PHE A 83 -0.85 -14.95 -3.41
C PHE A 83 -1.40 -15.05 -4.84
N PHE A 84 -0.66 -15.67 -5.75
CA PHE A 84 -1.08 -15.82 -7.15
C PHE A 84 -2.09 -16.93 -7.34
N ASP A 85 -1.98 -18.06 -6.63
CA ASP A 85 -2.98 -19.13 -6.65
C ASP A 85 -4.37 -18.58 -6.27
N LEU A 86 -4.45 -17.80 -5.19
CA LEU A 86 -5.69 -17.17 -4.75
C LEU A 86 -6.28 -16.22 -5.82
N ILE A 87 -5.43 -15.47 -6.52
CA ILE A 87 -5.84 -14.57 -7.61
C ILE A 87 -6.40 -15.39 -8.78
N GLU A 88 -5.72 -16.46 -9.18
CA GLU A 88 -6.12 -17.30 -10.30
C GLU A 88 -7.44 -18.02 -10.01
N GLU A 89 -7.61 -18.59 -8.81
CA GLU A 89 -8.82 -19.27 -8.37
C GLU A 89 -10.04 -18.35 -8.30
N THR A 90 -9.86 -17.12 -7.80
CA THR A 90 -10.98 -16.19 -7.56
C THR A 90 -11.28 -15.24 -8.72
N SER A 91 -10.41 -15.19 -9.73
CA SER A 91 -10.49 -14.22 -10.84
C SER A 91 -11.82 -14.21 -11.60
N SER A 92 -12.49 -15.38 -11.72
CA SER A 92 -13.78 -15.49 -12.42
C SER A 92 -14.98 -15.09 -11.57
N SER A 93 -14.89 -15.18 -10.25
CA SER A 93 -16.01 -15.01 -9.30
C SER A 93 -16.08 -13.60 -8.69
N VAL A 94 -15.02 -12.81 -8.77
CA VAL A 94 -14.96 -11.48 -8.17
C VAL A 94 -15.62 -10.41 -9.03
N HIS A 95 -15.99 -9.29 -8.38
CA HIS A 95 -16.53 -8.12 -9.06
C HIS A 95 -15.59 -7.62 -10.18
N PRO A 96 -16.08 -7.11 -11.32
CA PRO A 96 -15.28 -6.68 -12.49
C PRO A 96 -14.14 -5.71 -12.18
N ILE A 97 -14.29 -4.87 -11.16
CA ILE A 97 -13.22 -3.96 -10.69
C ILE A 97 -12.01 -4.76 -10.20
N PHE A 98 -12.22 -5.82 -9.40
CA PHE A 98 -11.16 -6.71 -8.94
C PHE A 98 -10.56 -7.52 -10.08
N GLN A 99 -11.36 -7.99 -11.03
CA GLN A 99 -10.85 -8.69 -12.21
C GLN A 99 -9.84 -7.84 -13.01
N THR A 100 -10.09 -6.53 -13.11
CA THR A 100 -9.17 -5.62 -13.77
C THR A 100 -7.83 -5.51 -13.01
N VAL A 101 -7.87 -5.44 -11.68
CA VAL A 101 -6.68 -5.43 -10.82
C VAL A 101 -5.94 -6.76 -10.93
N PHE A 102 -6.64 -7.88 -10.86
CA PHE A 102 -6.06 -9.22 -10.95
C PHE A 102 -5.38 -9.46 -12.30
N ARG A 103 -5.99 -9.02 -13.41
CA ARG A 103 -5.34 -9.05 -14.73
C ARG A 103 -4.01 -8.28 -14.74
N THR A 104 -3.96 -7.15 -14.05
CA THR A 104 -2.72 -6.37 -13.93
C THR A 104 -1.68 -7.11 -13.10
N PHE A 105 -2.07 -7.74 -11.99
CA PHE A 105 -1.16 -8.54 -11.16
C PHE A 105 -0.61 -9.75 -11.92
N LEU A 106 -1.45 -10.47 -12.65
CA LEU A 106 -1.03 -11.61 -13.48
C LEU A 106 -0.10 -11.18 -14.63
N LYS A 107 -0.37 -10.04 -15.26
CA LYS A 107 0.50 -9.47 -16.29
C LYS A 107 1.90 -9.15 -15.76
N ASP A 108 2.00 -8.65 -14.55
CA ASP A 108 3.27 -8.26 -13.92
C ASP A 108 3.75 -9.30 -12.87
N LYS A 109 3.29 -10.57 -12.97
CA LYS A 109 3.54 -11.66 -12.01
C LYS A 109 5.03 -11.77 -11.64
N ASP A 110 5.91 -11.90 -12.62
CA ASP A 110 7.35 -12.05 -12.39
C ASP A 110 7.97 -10.87 -11.63
N LYS A 111 7.52 -9.65 -11.94
CA LYS A 111 8.00 -8.44 -11.26
C LYS A 111 7.56 -8.40 -9.81
N ILE A 112 6.32 -8.84 -9.54
CA ILE A 112 5.74 -8.89 -8.19
C ILE A 112 6.44 -9.98 -7.38
N ILE A 113 6.66 -11.18 -7.94
CA ILE A 113 7.41 -12.26 -7.30
C ILE A 113 8.82 -11.76 -6.93
N ASN A 114 9.55 -11.18 -7.87
CA ASN A 114 10.86 -10.61 -7.61
C ASN A 114 10.84 -9.54 -6.50
N ALA A 115 9.79 -8.71 -6.44
CA ALA A 115 9.66 -7.69 -5.40
C ALA A 115 9.34 -8.28 -4.01
N LEU A 116 8.68 -9.44 -3.94
CA LEU A 116 8.37 -10.13 -2.69
C LEU A 116 9.56 -10.93 -2.17
N GLU A 117 10.23 -11.66 -3.03
CA GLU A 117 11.27 -12.64 -2.66
C GLU A 117 12.65 -12.00 -2.50
N LEU A 118 12.97 -10.99 -3.31
CA LEU A 118 14.27 -10.36 -3.28
C LEU A 118 14.37 -9.36 -2.10
N PRO A 119 15.54 -9.28 -1.44
CA PRO A 119 15.76 -8.43 -0.27
C PRO A 119 15.94 -6.94 -0.62
N TYR A 120 15.38 -6.49 -1.75
CA TYR A 120 15.46 -5.10 -2.18
C TYR A 120 14.36 -4.26 -1.55
N SER A 121 14.75 -3.19 -0.86
CA SER A 121 13.80 -2.19 -0.36
C SER A 121 13.86 -0.91 -1.19
N ASN A 122 12.74 -0.23 -1.32
CA ASN A 122 12.67 1.11 -1.94
C ASN A 122 13.47 2.16 -1.17
N ALA A 123 13.83 1.91 0.09
CA ALA A 123 14.54 2.87 0.95
C ALA A 123 15.85 3.37 0.33
N LYS A 124 16.63 2.47 -0.31
CA LYS A 124 17.88 2.85 -0.99
C LYS A 124 17.63 3.71 -2.24
N LEU A 125 16.59 3.39 -2.98
CA LEU A 125 16.16 4.16 -4.15
C LEU A 125 15.61 5.53 -3.73
N GLU A 126 14.80 5.59 -2.69
CA GLU A 126 14.27 6.84 -2.12
C GLU A 126 15.38 7.74 -1.59
N ALA A 127 16.36 7.19 -0.87
CA ALA A 127 17.54 7.93 -0.41
C ALA A 127 18.33 8.52 -1.58
N THR A 128 18.53 7.74 -2.66
CA THR A 128 19.20 8.21 -3.87
C THR A 128 18.39 9.30 -4.57
N ASN A 129 17.08 9.12 -4.72
CA ASN A 129 16.20 10.12 -5.32
C ASN A 129 16.17 11.43 -4.50
N ASN A 130 16.20 11.35 -3.18
CA ASN A 130 16.28 12.52 -2.31
C ASN A 130 17.62 13.23 -2.47
N LEU A 131 18.74 12.51 -2.55
CA LEU A 131 20.06 13.08 -2.84
C LEU A 131 20.07 13.82 -4.19
N ILE A 132 19.50 13.21 -5.23
CA ILE A 132 19.36 13.84 -6.57
C ILE A 132 18.56 15.15 -6.50
N LYS A 133 17.44 15.16 -5.77
CA LYS A 133 16.64 16.37 -5.54
C LYS A 133 17.43 17.47 -4.83
N VAL A 134 18.22 17.10 -3.80
CA VAL A 134 19.08 18.05 -3.08
C VAL A 134 20.15 18.63 -4.01
N ILE A 135 20.85 17.79 -4.79
CA ILE A 135 21.86 18.24 -5.77
C ILE A 135 21.24 19.24 -6.76
N LYS A 136 20.06 18.91 -7.30
CA LYS A 136 19.36 19.79 -8.24
C LYS A 136 18.98 21.13 -7.59
N ARG A 137 18.51 21.11 -6.36
CA ARG A 137 18.08 22.31 -5.63
C ARG A 137 19.27 23.21 -5.30
N ASN A 138 20.36 22.64 -4.79
CA ASN A 138 21.56 23.41 -4.42
C ASN A 138 22.26 24.06 -5.61
N ALA A 139 22.05 23.54 -6.82
CA ALA A 139 22.58 24.11 -8.06
C ALA A 139 21.58 25.04 -8.76
N PHE A 140 20.45 25.39 -8.14
CA PHE A 140 19.38 26.18 -8.76
C PHE A 140 18.88 25.60 -10.11
N GLY A 141 19.07 24.30 -10.29
CA GLY A 141 18.79 23.56 -11.52
C GLY A 141 20.03 23.37 -12.40
N PHE A 142 19.85 22.59 -13.45
CA PHE A 142 20.90 22.30 -14.43
C PHE A 142 20.35 22.53 -15.85
N ARG A 143 21.05 23.29 -16.66
CA ARG A 143 20.72 23.48 -18.08
C ARG A 143 21.20 22.32 -18.95
N ASN A 144 22.26 21.61 -18.51
CA ASN A 144 22.87 20.49 -19.23
C ASN A 144 22.72 19.21 -18.43
N PHE A 145 22.07 18.20 -19.03
CA PHE A 145 21.83 16.90 -18.38
C PHE A 145 23.12 16.14 -18.07
N GLU A 146 24.14 16.19 -18.96
CA GLU A 146 25.40 15.48 -18.74
C GLU A 146 26.17 16.03 -17.54
N ASN A 147 26.17 17.34 -17.35
CA ASN A 147 26.76 17.96 -16.16
C ASN A 147 26.00 17.57 -14.88
N PHE A 148 24.69 17.47 -14.95
CA PHE A 148 23.88 16.99 -13.83
C PHE A 148 24.22 15.54 -13.48
N LYS A 149 24.27 14.66 -14.47
CA LYS A 149 24.64 13.25 -14.32
C LYS A 149 26.05 13.09 -13.69
N LYS A 150 27.05 13.82 -14.20
CA LYS A 150 28.40 13.83 -13.63
C LYS A 150 28.41 14.22 -12.16
N ARG A 151 27.65 15.27 -11.79
CA ARG A 151 27.54 15.73 -10.39
C ARG A 151 26.92 14.69 -9.47
N ILE A 152 25.89 13.96 -9.93
CA ILE A 152 25.28 12.87 -9.18
C ILE A 152 26.30 11.74 -8.96
N LEU A 153 26.98 11.29 -10.03
CA LEU A 153 27.96 10.21 -9.96
C LEU A 153 29.11 10.56 -9.01
N MET A 154 29.64 11.76 -9.07
CA MET A 154 30.67 12.23 -8.14
C MET A 154 30.18 12.23 -6.69
N ALA A 155 28.97 12.72 -6.42
CA ALA A 155 28.43 12.76 -5.06
C ALA A 155 28.22 11.35 -4.46
N VAL A 156 27.83 10.38 -5.27
CA VAL A 156 27.69 8.97 -4.83
C VAL A 156 29.05 8.33 -4.58
N ASN A 157 30.05 8.57 -5.44
CA ASN A 157 31.38 7.99 -5.32
C ASN A 157 32.20 8.58 -4.17
N ILE A 158 32.15 9.90 -3.97
CA ILE A 158 32.83 10.57 -2.85
C ILE A 158 32.37 10.02 -1.49
N LYS A 159 31.08 9.70 -1.33
CA LYS A 159 30.59 9.04 -0.09
C LYS A 159 31.25 7.69 0.16
N LYS A 160 31.45 6.88 -0.87
CA LYS A 160 32.10 5.56 -0.75
C LYS A 160 33.59 5.68 -0.36
N GLU A 161 34.28 6.61 -0.95
CA GLU A 161 35.71 6.81 -0.68
C GLU A 161 35.95 7.37 0.74
N LYS A 162 35.17 8.34 1.18
CA LYS A 162 35.26 8.87 2.56
C LYS A 162 35.00 7.79 3.61
N THR A 163 34.06 6.88 3.38
CA THR A 163 33.78 5.78 4.32
C THR A 163 34.95 4.79 4.40
N LYS A 164 35.63 4.51 3.29
CA LYS A 164 36.83 3.65 3.28
C LYS A 164 38.03 4.29 3.99
N LEU A 165 38.24 5.60 3.80
CA LEU A 165 39.35 6.33 4.43
C LEU A 165 39.21 6.45 5.96
N VAL A 166 38.01 6.56 6.47
CA VAL A 166 37.74 6.60 7.92
C VAL A 166 37.98 5.24 8.57
N LEU A 167 37.62 4.15 7.89
CA LEU A 167 37.83 2.78 8.40
C LEU A 167 39.31 2.29 8.29
N SER A 168 40.11 2.92 7.46
CA SER A 168 41.55 2.57 7.31
C SER A 168 42.46 3.32 8.28
N ARG A 169 41.94 4.19 9.14
CA ARG A 169 42.69 4.96 10.14
C ARG A 169 42.43 4.54 11.59
N ILE A 170 41.68 3.46 11.78
CA ILE A 170 41.48 2.78 13.05
C ILE A 170 42.26 1.52 13.04
#